data_c66c25bf085842d2cd8057464cb2620b
#
_entry.id   c66c25bf085842d2cd8057464cb2620b
#
_cell.length_a   1.000
_cell.length_b   1.000
_cell.length_c   1.000
_cell.angle_alpha   90.00
_cell.angle_beta   90.00
_cell.angle_gamma   90.00
#
_symmetry.space_group_name_H-M   'P 1'
#
loop_
_entity.id
_entity.type
_entity.pdbx_description
1 polymer ?
#
loop_
_entity_poly.entity_id
_entity_poly.type
_entity_poly.pdbx_seq_one_letter_code
_entity_poly.pdbx_strand_id
1 'polypeptide(L)'
;MFLCVALAAHFHIYAQRYFAGRNEFGLVYGVSNYYGDLSQGQNLKHFHPSYGVYQRYNMSSYFSLRNQLSYLKISGTTEGNPNYQFQNLNFKTDIYEFASMLSFDFHSFGTNIRNGTETPYAVLGLSMFYFDPTRLENEDINLRDMNTENRSSSYSPLQFSIPIGIGYKTMGTARKHKGAWVFGIEAIWRKTFIDYLDDVDGVYPDFNDMKKNRGLGNAQFSQAQTLNGDPVLRAGTFRGDVHLKDWYYFYGFNLSYRFTPFICR
;
A
#
# COMPACT_ATOMS: atom_id res chain seq x y z
N MET A 1 -40.50 -10.93 18.42
CA MET A 1 -39.18 -10.57 17.94
C MET A 1 -38.54 -11.74 17.15
N PHE A 2 -39.27 -12.26 16.10
CA PHE A 2 -38.82 -13.42 15.30
C PHE A 2 -39.28 -13.33 13.85
N LEU A 3 -39.49 -12.09 13.32
CA LEU A 3 -40.03 -11.95 11.93
C LEU A 3 -39.11 -11.22 10.94
N CYS A 4 -37.85 -10.88 11.34
CA CYS A 4 -36.93 -10.16 10.46
C CYS A 4 -35.81 -11.01 9.85
N VAL A 5 -35.73 -12.31 10.13
CA VAL A 5 -34.61 -13.16 9.63
C VAL A 5 -35.00 -13.93 8.35
N ALA A 6 -36.27 -13.94 7.96
CA ALA A 6 -36.76 -14.77 6.84
C ALA A 6 -36.75 -14.07 5.46
N LEU A 7 -36.35 -12.79 5.36
CA LEU A 7 -36.40 -12.01 4.09
C LEU A 7 -35.09 -12.00 3.31
N ALA A 8 -34.00 -12.57 3.83
CA ALA A 8 -32.69 -12.57 3.18
C ALA A 8 -32.39 -13.78 2.28
N ALA A 9 -33.33 -14.73 2.13
CA ALA A 9 -33.02 -16.03 1.52
C ALA A 9 -33.54 -16.24 0.09
N HIS A 10 -34.07 -15.22 -0.60
CA HIS A 10 -34.67 -15.39 -1.95
C HIS A 10 -34.02 -14.52 -3.03
N PHE A 11 -32.75 -14.21 -2.95
CA PHE A 11 -32.01 -13.82 -4.16
C PHE A 11 -31.65 -15.08 -4.95
N HIS A 12 -32.60 -15.54 -5.77
CA HIS A 12 -32.31 -16.56 -6.77
C HIS A 12 -31.30 -15.99 -7.78
N ILE A 13 -30.08 -16.47 -7.69
CA ILE A 13 -28.98 -16.16 -8.61
C ILE A 13 -29.22 -16.87 -9.94
N TYR A 14 -30.07 -16.32 -10.79
CA TYR A 14 -30.25 -16.81 -12.17
C TYR A 14 -29.15 -16.36 -13.15
N ALA A 15 -28.16 -15.60 -12.69
CA ALA A 15 -27.11 -15.03 -13.55
C ALA A 15 -25.92 -15.98 -13.86
N GLN A 16 -25.92 -17.23 -13.38
CA GLN A 16 -24.72 -18.08 -13.41
C GLN A 16 -24.49 -18.89 -14.69
N ARG A 17 -25.41 -18.92 -15.67
CA ARG A 17 -25.29 -19.83 -16.82
C ARG A 17 -24.29 -19.46 -17.91
N TYR A 18 -23.74 -18.25 -17.94
CA TYR A 18 -22.86 -17.77 -19.02
C TYR A 18 -21.54 -17.16 -18.58
N PHE A 19 -21.21 -17.19 -17.29
CA PHE A 19 -19.96 -16.62 -16.80
C PHE A 19 -18.84 -17.67 -16.85
N ALA A 20 -18.12 -17.71 -17.98
CA ALA A 20 -16.97 -18.58 -18.16
C ALA A 20 -15.69 -17.90 -17.65
N GLY A 21 -14.90 -18.62 -16.83
CA GLY A 21 -13.60 -18.13 -16.38
C GLY A 21 -13.63 -17.38 -15.06
N ARG A 22 -13.80 -18.12 -13.96
CA ARG A 22 -13.87 -17.54 -12.62
C ARG A 22 -12.53 -17.14 -12.05
N ASN A 23 -11.46 -17.89 -12.33
CA ASN A 23 -10.15 -17.65 -11.76
C ASN A 23 -9.21 -16.98 -12.76
N GLU A 24 -8.52 -15.96 -12.27
CA GLU A 24 -7.39 -15.30 -12.94
C GLU A 24 -6.18 -15.34 -12.03
N PHE A 25 -5.01 -15.60 -12.60
CA PHE A 25 -3.73 -15.43 -11.92
C PHE A 25 -2.91 -14.42 -12.69
N GLY A 26 -2.30 -13.48 -11.97
CA GLY A 26 -1.62 -12.37 -12.61
C GLY A 26 -0.50 -11.80 -11.79
N LEU A 27 0.20 -10.90 -12.47
CA LEU A 27 1.31 -10.12 -11.95
C LEU A 27 0.93 -8.65 -11.96
N VAL A 28 1.47 -7.90 -11.00
CA VAL A 28 1.47 -6.44 -10.99
C VAL A 28 2.90 -5.95 -11.01
N TYR A 29 3.13 -4.88 -11.77
CA TYR A 29 4.40 -4.19 -11.82
C TYR A 29 4.17 -2.69 -11.98
N GLY A 30 4.89 -1.89 -11.23
CA GLY A 30 4.74 -0.45 -11.27
C GLY A 30 5.68 0.25 -10.33
N VAL A 31 5.23 1.39 -9.83
CA VAL A 31 5.98 2.23 -8.91
C VAL A 31 5.14 2.56 -7.70
N SER A 32 5.80 2.65 -6.55
CA SER A 32 5.19 3.12 -5.31
C SER A 32 5.85 4.39 -4.81
N ASN A 33 5.11 5.16 -4.03
CA ASN A 33 5.57 6.36 -3.38
C ASN A 33 4.84 6.53 -2.04
N TYR A 34 5.33 7.44 -1.23
CA TYR A 34 4.87 7.78 0.11
C TYR A 34 4.24 9.18 0.14
N TYR A 35 3.29 9.37 1.04
CA TYR A 35 2.72 10.66 1.38
C TYR A 35 2.49 10.72 2.89
N GLY A 36 3.18 11.62 3.56
CA GLY A 36 3.17 11.86 4.99
C GLY A 36 4.18 12.97 5.33
N ASP A 37 4.67 13.00 6.55
CA ASP A 37 5.44 14.11 7.13
C ASP A 37 6.73 14.43 6.37
N LEU A 38 7.46 13.42 5.93
CA LEU A 38 8.75 13.61 5.25
C LEU A 38 8.64 13.81 3.72
N SER A 39 7.43 13.75 3.17
CA SER A 39 7.22 13.94 1.73
C SER A 39 6.01 14.82 1.50
N GLN A 40 6.21 16.13 1.44
CA GLN A 40 5.17 17.06 1.04
C GLN A 40 5.01 17.04 -0.49
N GLY A 41 4.09 16.19 -0.97
CA GLY A 41 3.74 16.07 -2.37
C GLY A 41 4.39 14.90 -3.11
N GLN A 42 4.01 14.72 -4.37
CA GLN A 42 4.52 13.65 -5.24
C GLN A 42 5.89 14.03 -5.82
N ASN A 43 6.96 13.78 -5.09
CA ASN A 43 8.31 13.96 -5.64
C ASN A 43 8.69 12.76 -6.51
N LEU A 44 8.92 12.99 -7.80
CA LEU A 44 9.28 11.93 -8.77
C LEU A 44 10.57 11.18 -8.40
N LYS A 45 11.45 11.78 -7.62
CA LYS A 45 12.71 11.14 -7.17
C LYS A 45 12.49 9.99 -6.18
N HIS A 46 11.33 9.94 -5.51
CA HIS A 46 11.00 8.93 -4.50
C HIS A 46 10.08 7.83 -5.01
N PHE A 47 9.92 7.72 -6.34
CA PHE A 47 9.23 6.58 -6.94
C PHE A 47 10.16 5.37 -7.01
N HIS A 48 9.74 4.28 -6.38
CA HIS A 48 10.48 3.02 -6.35
C HIS A 48 9.73 1.92 -7.09
N PRO A 49 10.44 0.98 -7.74
CA PRO A 49 9.81 -0.16 -8.40
C PRO A 49 9.08 -1.04 -7.37
N SER A 50 7.92 -1.52 -7.78
CA SER A 50 7.04 -2.35 -6.95
C SER A 50 6.41 -3.43 -7.81
N TYR A 51 6.24 -4.61 -7.23
CA TYR A 51 5.73 -5.77 -7.95
C TYR A 51 4.96 -6.71 -7.03
N GLY A 52 4.16 -7.56 -7.62
CA GLY A 52 3.41 -8.55 -6.87
C GLY A 52 2.74 -9.58 -7.75
N VAL A 53 2.12 -10.54 -7.10
CA VAL A 53 1.32 -11.60 -7.70
C VAL A 53 -0.09 -11.55 -7.15
N TYR A 54 -1.08 -11.90 -7.95
CA TYR A 54 -2.45 -11.94 -7.47
C TYR A 54 -3.25 -13.09 -8.06
N GLN A 55 -4.23 -13.50 -7.29
CA GLN A 55 -5.33 -14.32 -7.74
C GLN A 55 -6.61 -13.47 -7.70
N ARG A 56 -7.39 -13.49 -8.78
CA ARG A 56 -8.70 -12.86 -8.86
C ARG A 56 -9.76 -13.91 -9.07
N TYR A 57 -10.76 -13.90 -8.23
CA TYR A 57 -11.96 -14.72 -8.38
C TYR A 57 -13.11 -13.86 -8.88
N ASN A 58 -13.54 -14.07 -10.12
CA ASN A 58 -14.62 -13.34 -10.74
C ASN A 58 -15.96 -13.94 -10.27
N MET A 59 -16.65 -13.24 -9.37
CA MET A 59 -17.93 -13.67 -8.80
C MET A 59 -19.08 -13.46 -9.79
N SER A 60 -19.02 -12.35 -10.54
CA SER A 60 -19.98 -11.99 -11.58
C SER A 60 -19.27 -11.22 -12.70
N SER A 61 -20.00 -10.71 -13.67
CA SER A 61 -19.48 -9.81 -14.70
C SER A 61 -19.16 -8.42 -14.19
N TYR A 62 -19.56 -8.07 -12.97
CA TYR A 62 -19.35 -6.76 -12.36
C TYR A 62 -18.50 -6.82 -11.08
N PHE A 63 -18.44 -7.98 -10.41
CA PHE A 63 -17.74 -8.11 -9.13
C PHE A 63 -16.69 -9.20 -9.16
N SER A 64 -15.54 -8.89 -8.63
CA SER A 64 -14.48 -9.86 -8.40
C SER A 64 -13.75 -9.62 -7.07
N LEU A 65 -13.27 -10.69 -6.45
CA LEU A 65 -12.41 -10.66 -5.28
C LEU A 65 -10.97 -10.91 -5.74
N ARG A 66 -10.05 -10.02 -5.37
CA ARG A 66 -8.62 -10.10 -5.69
C ARG A 66 -7.82 -10.25 -4.40
N ASN A 67 -7.07 -11.33 -4.30
CA ASN A 67 -6.07 -11.56 -3.27
C ASN A 67 -4.70 -11.34 -3.86
N GLN A 68 -3.90 -10.46 -3.25
CA GLN A 68 -2.62 -10.00 -3.80
C GLN A 68 -1.53 -10.07 -2.74
N LEU A 69 -0.36 -10.55 -3.14
CA LEU A 69 0.90 -10.42 -2.41
C LEU A 69 1.77 -9.42 -3.16
N SER A 70 2.26 -8.41 -2.47
CA SER A 70 3.04 -7.32 -3.07
C SER A 70 4.28 -7.01 -2.27
N TYR A 71 5.33 -6.65 -2.99
CA TYR A 71 6.48 -5.94 -2.47
C TYR A 71 6.45 -4.51 -2.99
N LEU A 72 6.51 -3.55 -2.06
CA LEU A 72 6.55 -2.12 -2.35
C LEU A 72 7.73 -1.51 -1.59
N LYS A 73 8.31 -0.48 -2.18
CA LYS A 73 9.38 0.29 -1.54
C LYS A 73 9.00 1.76 -1.55
N ILE A 74 9.16 2.42 -0.42
CA ILE A 74 8.85 3.85 -0.25
C ILE A 74 10.05 4.56 0.38
N SER A 75 10.17 5.85 0.14
CA SER A 75 11.18 6.69 0.80
C SER A 75 10.71 8.13 0.90
N GLY A 76 11.29 8.86 1.81
CA GLY A 76 11.08 10.29 1.97
C GLY A 76 12.29 10.97 2.59
N THR A 77 12.38 12.29 2.42
CA THR A 77 13.44 13.11 3.00
C THR A 77 12.95 14.54 3.20
N THR A 78 13.43 15.18 4.25
CA THR A 78 13.26 16.63 4.46
C THR A 78 14.26 17.47 3.67
N GLU A 79 15.26 16.84 3.02
CA GLU A 79 16.26 17.53 2.21
C GLU A 79 15.61 18.27 1.04
N GLY A 80 16.00 19.54 0.87
CA GLY A 80 15.45 20.40 -0.17
C GLY A 80 14.10 21.05 0.16
N ASN A 81 13.52 20.80 1.33
CA ASN A 81 12.36 21.52 1.82
C ASN A 81 12.79 22.70 2.71
N PRO A 82 12.54 23.96 2.30
CA PRO A 82 12.97 25.13 3.06
C PRO A 82 12.44 25.20 4.50
N ASN A 83 11.26 24.59 4.74
CA ASN A 83 10.61 24.61 6.05
C ASN A 83 11.20 23.58 7.02
N TYR A 84 11.86 22.53 6.52
CA TYR A 84 12.36 21.40 7.30
C TYR A 84 13.84 21.11 7.10
N GLN A 85 14.60 22.02 6.45
CA GLN A 85 16.02 21.82 6.12
C GLN A 85 16.92 21.55 7.35
N PHE A 86 16.47 21.94 8.55
CA PHE A 86 17.21 21.71 9.78
C PHE A 86 16.91 20.34 10.43
N GLN A 87 15.93 19.60 9.93
CA GLN A 87 15.56 18.32 10.51
C GLN A 87 16.50 17.19 10.08
N ASN A 88 16.99 17.23 8.83
CA ASN A 88 17.85 16.20 8.22
C ASN A 88 17.31 14.77 8.43
N LEU A 89 15.98 14.62 8.33
CA LEU A 89 15.32 13.34 8.45
C LEU A 89 15.18 12.71 7.07
N ASN A 90 15.44 11.43 6.99
CA ASN A 90 15.23 10.63 5.80
C ASN A 90 14.96 9.18 6.17
N PHE A 91 14.19 8.51 5.34
CA PHE A 91 13.86 7.09 5.52
C PHE A 91 13.70 6.37 4.19
N LYS A 92 13.79 5.06 4.27
CA LYS A 92 13.44 4.11 3.23
C LYS A 92 12.79 2.90 3.90
N THR A 93 11.67 2.48 3.38
CA THR A 93 10.90 1.38 3.96
C THR A 93 10.55 0.36 2.89
N ASP A 94 10.91 -0.88 3.14
CA ASP A 94 10.45 -2.04 2.38
C ASP A 94 9.14 -2.56 2.98
N ILE A 95 8.12 -2.73 2.14
CA ILE A 95 6.78 -3.16 2.55
C ILE A 95 6.44 -4.48 1.88
N TYR A 96 6.09 -5.49 2.69
CA TYR A 96 5.53 -6.77 2.25
C TYR A 96 4.05 -6.79 2.61
N GLU A 97 3.19 -6.82 1.61
CA GLU A 97 1.75 -6.67 1.78
C GLU A 97 0.99 -7.88 1.29
N PHE A 98 0.00 -8.33 2.08
CA PHE A 98 -1.11 -9.14 1.63
C PHE A 98 -2.38 -8.30 1.63
N ALA A 99 -3.05 -8.17 0.47
CA ALA A 99 -4.28 -7.41 0.31
C ALA A 99 -5.40 -8.29 -0.24
N SER A 100 -6.59 -8.17 0.35
CA SER A 100 -7.82 -8.75 -0.16
C SER A 100 -8.77 -7.61 -0.57
N MET A 101 -9.04 -7.48 -1.87
CA MET A 101 -9.74 -6.35 -2.46
C MET A 101 -10.95 -6.81 -3.26
N LEU A 102 -12.10 -6.21 -2.99
CA LEU A 102 -13.29 -6.30 -3.84
C LEU A 102 -13.13 -5.32 -5.01
N SER A 103 -13.31 -5.81 -6.24
CA SER A 103 -13.28 -5.00 -7.45
C SER A 103 -14.70 -4.92 -8.02
N PHE A 104 -15.09 -3.71 -8.39
CA PHE A 104 -16.34 -3.41 -9.10
C PHE A 104 -16.02 -2.92 -10.52
N ASP A 105 -16.50 -3.62 -11.51
CA ASP A 105 -16.38 -3.30 -12.93
C ASP A 105 -17.59 -2.47 -13.38
N PHE A 106 -17.35 -1.27 -13.95
CA PHE A 106 -18.41 -0.37 -14.38
C PHE A 106 -19.17 -0.87 -15.63
N HIS A 107 -18.50 -1.70 -16.42
CA HIS A 107 -19.12 -2.40 -17.55
C HIS A 107 -19.05 -3.90 -17.34
N SER A 108 -20.04 -4.64 -17.89
CA SER A 108 -20.02 -6.10 -17.87
C SER A 108 -18.76 -6.64 -18.54
N PHE A 109 -17.88 -7.30 -17.76
CA PHE A 109 -16.57 -7.76 -18.21
C PHE A 109 -16.50 -9.28 -18.34
N GLY A 110 -16.04 -9.76 -19.49
CA GLY A 110 -15.77 -11.19 -19.70
C GLY A 110 -16.99 -12.05 -20.00
N THR A 111 -18.13 -11.47 -20.35
CA THR A 111 -19.36 -12.22 -20.67
C THR A 111 -19.45 -12.64 -22.11
N ASN A 112 -18.96 -11.84 -23.06
CA ASN A 112 -19.01 -12.12 -24.50
C ASN A 112 -17.76 -11.57 -25.21
N ILE A 113 -17.31 -12.28 -26.24
CA ILE A 113 -16.16 -11.92 -27.10
C ILE A 113 -16.41 -10.59 -27.85
N ARG A 114 -17.67 -10.19 -28.03
CA ARG A 114 -18.05 -8.98 -28.79
C ARG A 114 -18.37 -7.78 -27.89
N ASN A 115 -18.84 -8.00 -26.66
CA ASN A 115 -19.21 -6.94 -25.72
C ASN A 115 -18.61 -7.28 -24.37
N GLY A 116 -17.89 -6.34 -23.74
CA GLY A 116 -17.32 -6.53 -22.41
C GLY A 116 -15.86 -7.02 -22.43
N THR A 117 -15.09 -6.55 -23.42
CA THR A 117 -13.64 -6.80 -23.49
C THR A 117 -12.84 -5.78 -22.70
N GLU A 118 -13.47 -4.68 -22.26
CA GLU A 118 -12.80 -3.60 -21.54
C GLU A 118 -13.73 -2.96 -20.52
N THR A 119 -13.17 -2.48 -19.42
CA THR A 119 -13.93 -1.79 -18.37
C THR A 119 -13.02 -0.96 -17.48
N PRO A 120 -13.43 0.27 -17.11
CA PRO A 120 -12.93 0.88 -15.89
C PRO A 120 -13.41 0.10 -14.67
N TYR A 121 -12.64 0.11 -13.60
CA TYR A 121 -13.01 -0.57 -12.36
C TYR A 121 -12.56 0.23 -11.14
N ALA A 122 -13.24 0.00 -10.03
CA ALA A 122 -12.84 0.48 -8.72
C ALA A 122 -12.50 -0.71 -7.81
N VAL A 123 -11.60 -0.50 -6.86
CA VAL A 123 -11.24 -1.49 -5.84
C VAL A 123 -11.31 -0.88 -4.45
N LEU A 124 -11.76 -1.69 -3.50
CA LEU A 124 -11.76 -1.40 -2.08
C LEU A 124 -11.46 -2.69 -1.31
N GLY A 125 -10.63 -2.61 -0.27
CA GLY A 125 -10.30 -3.82 0.47
C GLY A 125 -9.69 -3.57 1.83
N LEU A 126 -9.09 -4.63 2.35
CA LEU A 126 -8.27 -4.63 3.55
C LEU A 126 -6.92 -5.24 3.21
N SER A 127 -5.88 -4.69 3.79
CA SER A 127 -4.55 -5.27 3.70
C SER A 127 -3.86 -5.33 5.05
N MET A 128 -2.98 -6.32 5.16
CA MET A 128 -2.04 -6.47 6.25
C MET A 128 -0.64 -6.36 5.65
N PHE A 129 0.21 -5.55 6.26
CA PHE A 129 1.56 -5.34 5.75
C PHE A 129 2.60 -5.36 6.86
N TYR A 130 3.78 -5.88 6.51
CA TYR A 130 4.98 -5.81 7.30
C TYR A 130 5.90 -4.74 6.73
N PHE A 131 6.46 -3.91 7.61
CA PHE A 131 7.35 -2.81 7.22
C PHE A 131 8.47 -2.65 8.26
N ASP A 132 9.61 -2.15 7.79
CA ASP A 132 10.78 -1.92 8.63
C ASP A 132 11.55 -0.71 8.07
N PRO A 133 11.37 0.48 8.67
CA PRO A 133 12.00 1.70 8.18
C PRO A 133 13.49 1.70 8.49
N THR A 134 14.28 2.00 7.46
CA THR A 134 15.73 2.17 7.53
C THR A 134 16.13 3.56 7.10
N ARG A 135 17.35 3.97 7.37
CA ARG A 135 17.90 5.24 6.90
C ARG A 135 18.19 5.17 5.40
N LEU A 136 17.84 6.21 4.65
CA LEU A 136 18.02 6.26 3.19
C LEU A 136 19.49 6.13 2.77
N GLU A 137 20.40 6.74 3.54
CA GLU A 137 21.84 6.76 3.26
C GLU A 137 22.57 5.50 3.72
N ASN A 138 22.01 4.79 4.70
CA ASN A 138 22.59 3.57 5.27
C ASN A 138 21.47 2.61 5.69
N GLU A 139 21.21 1.60 4.86
CA GLU A 139 20.16 0.60 5.07
C GLU A 139 20.44 -0.34 6.27
N ASP A 140 21.67 -0.38 6.79
CA ASP A 140 22.01 -1.16 7.98
C ASP A 140 21.46 -0.51 9.27
N ILE A 141 21.01 0.75 9.20
CA ILE A 141 20.45 1.47 10.33
C ILE A 141 18.94 1.33 10.34
N ASN A 142 18.42 0.46 11.21
CA ASN A 142 17.00 0.28 11.44
C ASN A 142 16.49 1.36 12.40
N LEU A 143 15.59 2.24 11.90
CA LEU A 143 15.08 3.38 12.66
C LEU A 143 14.17 2.95 13.82
N ARG A 144 13.38 1.90 13.64
CA ARG A 144 12.53 1.34 14.68
C ARG A 144 13.33 0.81 15.88
N ASP A 145 14.44 0.11 15.61
CA ASP A 145 15.30 -0.45 16.67
C ASP A 145 16.08 0.65 17.41
N MET A 146 16.41 1.73 16.70
CA MET A 146 16.99 2.94 17.27
C MET A 146 16.04 3.65 18.22
N ASN A 147 14.72 3.48 18.05
CA ASN A 147 13.69 4.14 18.85
C ASN A 147 13.94 5.65 18.95
N THR A 148 13.97 6.30 17.79
CA THR A 148 14.39 7.70 17.60
C THR A 148 13.57 8.72 18.40
N GLU A 149 12.42 8.30 18.93
CA GLU A 149 11.52 9.11 19.77
C GLU A 149 11.61 8.81 21.27
N ASN A 150 12.56 7.97 21.69
CA ASN A 150 12.75 7.58 23.09
C ASN A 150 11.49 7.00 23.78
N ARG A 151 10.70 6.23 23.05
CA ARG A 151 9.47 5.59 23.57
C ARG A 151 9.80 4.45 24.54
N SER A 152 8.86 4.13 25.39
CA SER A 152 8.95 2.98 26.29
C SER A 152 8.96 1.63 25.55
N SER A 153 8.31 1.54 24.39
CA SER A 153 8.29 0.37 23.51
C SER A 153 8.30 0.78 22.04
N SER A 154 8.95 -0.04 21.19
CA SER A 154 8.88 0.13 19.74
C SER A 154 7.50 -0.24 19.21
N TYR A 155 7.09 0.36 18.08
CA TYR A 155 5.83 0.01 17.41
C TYR A 155 5.89 -1.35 16.72
N SER A 156 4.72 -1.98 16.48
CA SER A 156 4.64 -3.24 15.76
C SER A 156 4.95 -3.05 14.28
N PRO A 157 5.82 -3.86 13.67
CA PRO A 157 6.11 -3.81 12.24
C PRO A 157 4.96 -4.40 11.39
N LEU A 158 4.03 -5.12 12.00
CA LEU A 158 2.86 -5.67 11.33
C LEU A 158 1.66 -4.76 11.54
N GLN A 159 1.11 -4.24 10.46
CA GLN A 159 0.04 -3.24 10.47
C GLN A 159 -1.02 -3.52 9.42
N PHE A 160 -2.10 -2.74 9.47
CA PHE A 160 -3.22 -2.83 8.54
C PHE A 160 -3.41 -1.55 7.76
N SER A 161 -3.94 -1.68 6.53
CA SER A 161 -4.36 -0.54 5.72
C SER A 161 -5.64 -0.83 4.94
N ILE A 162 -6.24 0.23 4.41
CA ILE A 162 -7.40 0.16 3.52
C ILE A 162 -6.94 0.57 2.13
N PRO A 163 -6.73 -0.40 1.20
CA PRO A 163 -6.51 -0.11 -0.19
C PRO A 163 -7.80 0.38 -0.85
N ILE A 164 -7.71 1.51 -1.54
CA ILE A 164 -8.76 2.10 -2.38
C ILE A 164 -8.11 2.44 -3.71
N GLY A 165 -8.75 2.11 -4.83
CA GLY A 165 -8.14 2.38 -6.11
C GLY A 165 -9.11 2.37 -7.27
N ILE A 166 -8.58 2.81 -8.40
CA ILE A 166 -9.24 2.79 -9.69
C ILE A 166 -8.30 2.20 -10.74
N GLY A 167 -8.87 1.63 -11.77
CA GLY A 167 -8.10 1.12 -12.89
C GLY A 167 -8.93 0.98 -14.15
N TYR A 168 -8.26 0.59 -15.20
CA TYR A 168 -8.86 0.22 -16.47
C TYR A 168 -8.26 -1.09 -16.94
N LYS A 169 -9.07 -2.01 -17.40
CA LYS A 169 -8.59 -3.31 -17.89
C LYS A 169 -9.24 -3.68 -19.21
N THR A 170 -8.48 -4.40 -20.03
CA THR A 170 -8.92 -4.95 -21.30
C THR A 170 -8.58 -6.42 -21.40
N MET A 171 -9.41 -7.18 -22.07
CA MET A 171 -9.21 -8.60 -22.31
C MET A 171 -8.94 -8.85 -23.78
N GLY A 172 -7.83 -9.53 -24.06
CA GLY A 172 -7.52 -9.98 -25.40
C GLY A 172 -8.52 -11.03 -25.91
N THR A 173 -8.50 -11.28 -27.22
CA THR A 173 -9.39 -12.25 -27.86
C THR A 173 -9.25 -13.64 -27.22
N ALA A 174 -10.30 -14.09 -26.56
CA ALA A 174 -10.35 -15.43 -26.00
C ALA A 174 -10.44 -16.46 -27.13
N ARG A 175 -9.47 -17.38 -27.22
CA ARG A 175 -9.58 -18.53 -28.09
C ARG A 175 -10.56 -19.53 -27.48
N LYS A 176 -11.42 -20.13 -28.32
CA LYS A 176 -12.32 -21.21 -27.89
C LYS A 176 -11.53 -22.22 -27.03
N HIS A 177 -11.98 -22.43 -25.77
CA HIS A 177 -11.40 -23.37 -24.79
C HIS A 177 -9.99 -23.08 -24.26
N LYS A 178 -9.43 -21.86 -24.43
CA LYS A 178 -8.03 -21.54 -24.06
C LYS A 178 -7.91 -20.29 -23.20
N GLY A 179 -8.87 -19.89 -22.40
CA GLY A 179 -8.73 -18.72 -21.55
C GLY A 179 -8.40 -17.42 -22.31
N ALA A 180 -8.14 -16.34 -21.59
CA ALA A 180 -7.83 -15.05 -22.16
C ALA A 180 -6.80 -14.30 -21.30
N TRP A 181 -5.92 -13.53 -21.94
CA TRP A 181 -5.07 -12.57 -21.29
C TRP A 181 -5.87 -11.30 -20.96
N VAL A 182 -5.67 -10.80 -19.75
CA VAL A 182 -6.24 -9.54 -19.28
C VAL A 182 -5.09 -8.62 -18.94
N PHE A 183 -5.09 -7.45 -19.54
CA PHE A 183 -4.14 -6.38 -19.28
C PHE A 183 -4.84 -5.20 -18.64
N GLY A 184 -4.23 -4.54 -17.67
CA GLY A 184 -4.80 -3.36 -17.03
C GLY A 184 -3.75 -2.38 -16.53
N ILE A 185 -4.23 -1.18 -16.25
CA ILE A 185 -3.51 -0.12 -15.55
C ILE A 185 -4.28 0.24 -14.30
N GLU A 186 -3.59 0.59 -13.23
CA GLU A 186 -4.25 0.89 -11.95
C GLU A 186 -3.47 1.89 -11.11
N ALA A 187 -4.23 2.62 -10.31
CA ALA A 187 -3.76 3.48 -9.24
C ALA A 187 -4.44 3.05 -7.94
N ILE A 188 -3.66 2.68 -6.94
CA ILE A 188 -4.16 2.20 -5.65
C ILE A 188 -3.50 3.00 -4.54
N TRP A 189 -4.31 3.65 -3.71
CA TRP A 189 -3.93 4.36 -2.50
C TRP A 189 -4.22 3.49 -1.30
N ARG A 190 -3.32 3.49 -0.32
CA ARG A 190 -3.46 2.70 0.91
C ARG A 190 -3.43 3.65 2.09
N LYS A 191 -4.60 3.78 2.73
CA LYS A 191 -4.72 4.53 3.97
C LYS A 191 -4.25 3.65 5.11
N THR A 192 -3.20 4.04 5.81
CA THR A 192 -2.77 3.38 7.03
C THR A 192 -3.45 3.96 8.26
N PHE A 193 -3.32 3.28 9.39
CA PHE A 193 -3.82 3.74 10.70
C PHE A 193 -2.69 4.19 11.62
N ILE A 194 -1.46 4.19 11.10
CA ILE A 194 -0.23 4.51 11.83
C ILE A 194 0.47 5.72 11.21
N ASP A 195 1.41 6.27 11.95
CA ASP A 195 2.23 7.42 11.64
C ASP A 195 3.72 7.07 11.80
N TYR A 196 4.08 5.86 11.40
CA TYR A 196 5.42 5.32 11.59
C TYR A 196 6.01 4.67 10.35
N LEU A 197 5.41 4.88 9.18
CA LEU A 197 6.02 4.39 7.93
C LEU A 197 7.36 5.03 7.67
N ASP A 198 7.54 6.27 8.16
CA ASP A 198 8.74 7.08 8.06
C ASP A 198 9.51 7.21 9.40
N ASP A 199 9.04 6.54 10.46
CA ASP A 199 9.57 6.64 11.83
C ASP A 199 9.47 8.06 12.42
N VAL A 200 8.50 8.87 11.99
CA VAL A 200 8.32 10.25 12.45
C VAL A 200 6.92 10.47 13.00
N ASP A 201 6.84 10.85 14.28
CA ASP A 201 5.59 11.20 14.96
C ASP A 201 5.89 12.15 16.14
N GLY A 202 4.91 12.93 16.53
CA GLY A 202 4.93 13.70 17.78
C GLY A 202 6.01 14.77 17.88
N VAL A 203 6.83 14.69 18.91
CA VAL A 203 7.79 15.75 19.28
C VAL A 203 9.20 15.19 19.47
N TYR A 204 10.19 16.06 19.27
CA TYR A 204 11.58 15.70 19.55
C TYR A 204 11.80 15.37 21.03
N PRO A 205 12.42 14.23 21.35
CA PRO A 205 12.81 13.88 22.72
C PRO A 205 13.92 14.81 23.24
N ASP A 206 14.11 14.85 24.56
CA ASP A 206 15.30 15.48 25.14
C ASP A 206 16.56 14.71 24.74
N PHE A 207 17.52 15.43 24.18
CA PHE A 207 18.74 14.83 23.66
C PHE A 207 19.59 14.15 24.75
N ASN A 208 19.67 14.73 25.94
CA ASN A 208 20.44 14.18 27.04
C ASN A 208 19.77 12.94 27.64
N ASP A 209 18.45 12.96 27.71
CA ASP A 209 17.66 11.78 28.14
C ASP A 209 17.80 10.65 27.11
N MET A 210 17.72 10.96 25.80
CA MET A 210 17.95 10.01 24.73
C MET A 210 19.35 9.41 24.80
N LYS A 211 20.39 10.27 24.94
CA LYS A 211 21.78 9.85 25.09
C LYS A 211 21.99 8.95 26.32
N LYS A 212 21.36 9.26 27.44
CA LYS A 212 21.42 8.47 28.68
C LYS A 212 20.73 7.11 28.54
N ASN A 213 19.56 7.09 27.92
CA ASN A 213 18.71 5.89 27.85
C ASN A 213 19.09 4.96 26.69
N ARG A 214 19.56 5.51 25.56
CA ARG A 214 19.76 4.79 24.31
C ARG A 214 21.17 4.90 23.71
N GLY A 215 22.00 5.74 24.32
CA GLY A 215 23.37 5.99 23.86
C GLY A 215 23.49 7.16 22.87
N LEU A 216 24.72 7.63 22.68
CA LEU A 216 25.02 8.80 21.86
C LEU A 216 24.61 8.60 20.39
N GLY A 217 24.87 7.41 19.82
CA GLY A 217 24.52 7.12 18.43
C GLY A 217 23.03 7.29 18.14
N ASN A 218 22.17 6.72 18.97
CA ASN A 218 20.72 6.84 18.81
C ASN A 218 20.24 8.29 18.98
N ALA A 219 20.82 9.04 19.92
CA ALA A 219 20.52 10.46 20.09
C ALA A 219 20.92 11.29 18.86
N GLN A 220 22.02 10.93 18.20
CA GLN A 220 22.47 11.59 16.97
C GLN A 220 21.58 11.31 15.76
N PHE A 221 20.97 10.13 15.68
CA PHE A 221 20.03 9.79 14.61
C PHE A 221 18.61 10.34 14.83
N SER A 222 18.24 10.70 16.07
CA SER A 222 16.92 11.23 16.37
C SER A 222 16.70 12.64 15.85
N GLN A 223 17.76 13.45 15.72
CA GLN A 223 17.68 14.85 15.29
C GLN A 223 19.00 15.37 14.72
N ALA A 224 18.91 16.43 13.90
CA ALA A 224 20.08 17.13 13.38
C ALA A 224 20.89 17.78 14.51
N GLN A 225 22.20 17.90 14.28
CA GLN A 225 23.15 18.48 15.24
C GLN A 225 23.95 19.60 14.61
N THR A 226 24.42 20.51 15.47
CA THR A 226 25.43 21.51 15.13
C THR A 226 26.79 20.86 14.92
N LEU A 227 27.76 21.62 14.39
CA LEU A 227 29.18 21.19 14.28
C LEU A 227 29.80 20.79 15.62
N ASN A 228 29.29 21.31 16.73
CA ASN A 228 29.73 20.98 18.08
C ASN A 228 29.04 19.75 18.67
N GLY A 229 28.08 19.14 17.95
CA GLY A 229 27.33 17.99 18.42
C GLY A 229 26.11 18.33 19.29
N ASP A 230 25.76 19.61 19.43
CA ASP A 230 24.56 20.04 20.14
C ASP A 230 23.34 19.88 19.27
N PRO A 231 22.16 19.52 19.83
CA PRO A 231 20.91 19.39 19.08
C PRO A 231 20.50 20.76 18.48
N VAL A 232 20.12 20.75 17.20
CA VAL A 232 19.64 21.96 16.51
C VAL A 232 18.23 22.33 16.98
N LEU A 233 17.40 21.34 17.26
CA LEU A 233 16.01 21.51 17.66
C LEU A 233 15.83 21.25 19.15
N ARG A 234 14.95 22.01 19.79
CA ARG A 234 14.66 21.85 21.22
C ARG A 234 13.73 20.67 21.45
N ALA A 235 13.93 19.98 22.58
CA ALA A 235 12.97 19.01 23.10
C ALA A 235 11.55 19.59 23.15
N GLY A 236 10.55 18.79 22.75
CA GLY A 236 9.14 19.21 22.71
C GLY A 236 8.75 20.00 21.47
N THR A 237 9.67 20.33 20.53
CA THR A 237 9.26 20.85 19.22
C THR A 237 8.66 19.74 18.36
N PHE A 238 7.73 20.08 17.46
CA PHE A 238 7.11 19.10 16.58
C PHE A 238 8.13 18.43 15.66
N ARG A 239 8.09 17.10 15.63
CA ARG A 239 8.88 16.26 14.74
C ARG A 239 8.03 15.82 13.54
N GLY A 240 6.78 15.43 13.78
CA GLY A 240 5.76 15.08 12.80
C GLY A 240 4.39 15.66 13.16
N ASP A 241 3.43 15.51 12.26
CA ASP A 241 2.02 15.91 12.48
C ASP A 241 1.21 14.71 12.99
N VAL A 242 0.93 14.66 14.29
CA VAL A 242 0.16 13.59 14.95
C VAL A 242 -1.26 13.37 14.38
N HIS A 243 -1.76 14.28 13.55
CA HIS A 243 -3.10 14.20 12.98
C HIS A 243 -3.14 13.61 11.58
N LEU A 244 -2.04 13.69 10.83
CA LEU A 244 -1.93 13.14 9.49
C LEU A 244 -1.38 11.72 9.59
N LYS A 245 -2.19 10.73 9.23
CA LYS A 245 -1.73 9.35 9.11
C LYS A 245 -1.09 9.11 7.75
N ASP A 246 -0.05 8.29 7.73
CA ASP A 246 0.69 7.95 6.55
C ASP A 246 -0.13 7.26 5.48
N TRP A 247 0.15 7.60 4.23
CA TRP A 247 -0.38 6.93 3.06
C TRP A 247 0.75 6.45 2.17
N TYR A 248 0.51 5.35 1.46
CA TYR A 248 1.36 4.95 0.36
C TYR A 248 0.54 4.54 -0.84
N TYR A 249 1.09 4.71 -2.03
CA TYR A 249 0.37 4.44 -3.27
C TYR A 249 1.20 3.69 -4.27
N PHE A 250 0.48 3.03 -5.15
CA PHE A 250 0.99 2.25 -6.24
C PHE A 250 0.34 2.72 -7.54
N TYR A 251 1.16 2.93 -8.55
CA TYR A 251 0.74 3.18 -9.93
C TYR A 251 1.41 2.14 -10.81
N GLY A 252 0.65 1.42 -11.62
CA GLY A 252 1.25 0.38 -12.42
C GLY A 252 0.32 -0.36 -13.37
N PHE A 253 0.87 -1.42 -13.88
CA PHE A 253 0.23 -2.32 -14.82
C PHE A 253 -0.07 -3.65 -14.13
N ASN A 254 -1.14 -4.30 -14.59
CA ASN A 254 -1.41 -5.67 -14.22
C ASN A 254 -1.60 -6.52 -15.48
N LEU A 255 -1.09 -7.74 -15.42
CA LEU A 255 -1.22 -8.74 -16.47
C LEU A 255 -1.69 -10.04 -15.85
N SER A 256 -2.81 -10.58 -16.31
CA SER A 256 -3.32 -11.86 -15.81
C SER A 256 -3.80 -12.78 -16.94
N TYR A 257 -3.90 -14.03 -16.59
CA TYR A 257 -4.50 -15.04 -17.44
C TYR A 257 -5.77 -15.57 -16.77
N ARG A 258 -6.90 -15.43 -17.47
CA ARG A 258 -8.21 -15.95 -17.07
C ARG A 258 -8.40 -17.33 -17.62
N PHE A 259 -8.60 -18.29 -16.75
CA PHE A 259 -8.84 -19.69 -17.12
C PHE A 259 -10.31 -19.90 -17.47
N THR A 260 -10.58 -20.54 -18.61
CA THR A 260 -11.93 -21.05 -18.91
C THR A 260 -12.13 -22.39 -18.20
N PRO A 261 -13.19 -22.58 -17.44
CA PRO A 261 -13.48 -23.89 -16.86
C PRO A 261 -13.71 -24.91 -17.97
N PHE A 262 -13.14 -26.11 -17.82
CA PHE A 262 -13.49 -27.25 -18.66
C PHE A 262 -14.96 -27.60 -18.38
N ILE A 263 -15.84 -27.33 -19.34
CA ILE A 263 -17.20 -27.84 -19.32
C ILE A 263 -17.10 -29.22 -19.96
N CYS A 264 -17.08 -30.29 -19.14
CA CYS A 264 -17.36 -31.63 -19.64
C CYS A 264 -18.82 -31.62 -20.15
N ARG A 265 -19.01 -31.81 -21.42
CA ARG A 265 -20.31 -32.10 -22.04
C ARG A 265 -20.63 -33.58 -21.94
#